data_59580e3bd5a169950c0ebeb8f96d3282
#
_entry.id   59580e3bd5a169950c0ebeb8f96d3282
#
_cell.length_a   1.000
_cell.length_b   1.000
_cell.length_c   1.000
_cell.angle_alpha   90.00
_cell.angle_beta   90.00
_cell.angle_gamma   90.00
#
_symmetry.space_group_name_H-M   'P 1'
#
loop_
_entity.id
_entity.type
_entity.pdbx_description
1 polymer ?
#
loop_
_entity_poly.entity_id
_entity_poly.type
_entity_poly.pdbx_seq_one_letter_code
_entity_poly.pdbx_strand_id
1 'polypeptide(L)'
;MSCGFCSDPSSTGEIVFEDDRSWVILHPDWSPRGHVMVVAKRHAENASGLDEDEWLHVARIFRRTEQILLELTRTQRAIVMKLGIMTPHLHLHIYPTSERSTREEVFAAIDGKRGETRDEEFVTACRSRLTRDTR
;
A
#
# COMPACT_ATOMS: atom_id res chain seq x y z
N MET A 1 -5.75 -19.73 12.44
CA MET A 1 -6.19 -18.33 12.27
C MET A 1 -6.34 -18.00 10.81
N SER A 2 -7.44 -17.39 10.45
CA SER A 2 -7.63 -16.98 9.07
C SER A 2 -6.84 -15.70 8.78
N CYS A 3 -6.29 -15.63 7.59
CA CYS A 3 -5.58 -14.46 7.11
C CYS A 3 -6.51 -13.74 6.12
N GLY A 4 -6.82 -12.47 6.39
CA GLY A 4 -7.70 -11.69 5.52
C GLY A 4 -7.21 -11.61 4.10
N PHE A 5 -5.91 -11.44 3.88
CA PHE A 5 -5.35 -11.39 2.53
C PHE A 5 -5.47 -12.73 1.81
N CYS A 6 -5.32 -13.85 2.52
CA CYS A 6 -5.43 -15.16 1.90
C CYS A 6 -6.88 -15.56 1.64
N SER A 7 -7.79 -15.22 2.55
CA SER A 7 -9.19 -15.66 2.45
C SER A 7 -10.03 -14.74 1.59
N ASP A 8 -9.87 -13.43 1.74
CA ASP A 8 -10.65 -12.44 0.99
C ASP A 8 -9.89 -11.11 0.94
N PRO A 9 -8.94 -10.97 0.01
CA PRO A 9 -8.15 -9.74 -0.08
C PRO A 9 -8.99 -8.49 -0.27
N SER A 10 -10.14 -8.59 -0.93
CA SER A 10 -11.00 -7.43 -1.14
C SER A 10 -11.63 -6.91 0.15
N SER A 11 -11.65 -7.72 1.22
CA SER A 11 -12.17 -7.29 2.52
C SER A 11 -11.19 -6.38 3.25
N THR A 12 -9.93 -6.34 2.83
CA THR A 12 -8.88 -5.56 3.48
C THR A 12 -8.78 -4.14 2.93
N GLY A 13 -9.43 -3.88 1.81
CA GLY A 13 -9.42 -2.59 1.14
C GLY A 13 -9.79 -2.77 -0.32
N GLU A 14 -9.64 -1.71 -1.12
CA GLU A 14 -9.95 -1.79 -2.53
C GLU A 14 -8.72 -2.18 -3.34
N ILE A 15 -8.82 -3.27 -4.09
CA ILE A 15 -7.72 -3.72 -4.94
C ILE A 15 -7.63 -2.80 -6.14
N VAL A 16 -6.51 -2.09 -6.28
CA VAL A 16 -6.28 -1.18 -7.41
C VAL A 16 -5.30 -1.77 -8.43
N PHE A 17 -4.61 -2.83 -8.06
CA PHE A 17 -3.73 -3.56 -8.97
C PHE A 17 -3.57 -5.00 -8.47
N GLU A 18 -3.50 -5.92 -9.42
CA GLU A 18 -3.25 -7.32 -9.12
C GLU A 18 -2.46 -7.95 -10.26
N ASP A 19 -1.45 -8.73 -9.92
CA ASP A 19 -0.80 -9.63 -10.86
C ASP A 19 -0.71 -11.02 -10.22
N ASP A 20 0.10 -11.92 -10.77
CA ASP A 20 0.17 -13.30 -10.27
C ASP A 20 0.91 -13.43 -8.93
N ARG A 21 1.60 -12.40 -8.47
CA ARG A 21 2.43 -12.45 -7.26
C ARG A 21 2.11 -11.36 -6.24
N SER A 22 1.33 -10.35 -6.60
CA SER A 22 1.11 -9.21 -5.71
C SER A 22 -0.25 -8.56 -5.89
N TRP A 23 -0.64 -7.81 -4.86
CA TRP A 23 -1.76 -6.89 -4.91
C TRP A 23 -1.26 -5.52 -4.49
N VAL A 24 -1.89 -4.47 -5.01
CA VAL A 24 -1.83 -3.14 -4.42
C VAL A 24 -3.26 -2.84 -3.97
N ILE A 25 -3.41 -2.60 -2.69
CA ILE A 25 -4.73 -2.44 -2.06
C ILE A 25 -4.79 -1.07 -1.40
N LEU A 26 -5.81 -0.29 -1.77
CA LEU A 26 -6.03 1.01 -1.17
C LEU A 26 -6.63 0.81 0.20
N HIS A 27 -5.96 1.31 1.22
CA HIS A 27 -6.41 1.11 2.60
C HIS A 27 -7.75 1.83 2.83
N PRO A 28 -8.68 1.21 3.58
CA PRO A 28 -9.97 1.86 3.83
C PRO A 28 -9.85 3.13 4.68
N ASP A 29 -8.77 3.29 5.42
CA ASP A 29 -8.48 4.51 6.14
C ASP A 29 -7.73 5.46 5.20
N TRP A 30 -8.38 6.53 4.79
CA TRP A 30 -7.84 7.49 3.83
C TRP A 30 -6.86 8.50 4.41
N SER A 31 -6.29 8.18 5.53
CA SER A 31 -5.39 9.08 6.17
C SER A 31 -3.97 8.57 6.32
N PRO A 32 -3.05 9.22 5.72
CA PRO A 32 -3.20 10.32 4.79
C PRO A 32 -3.72 9.83 3.44
N ARG A 33 -4.25 10.75 2.65
CA ARG A 33 -4.72 10.42 1.31
C ARG A 33 -3.66 9.67 0.53
N GLY A 34 -4.09 8.59 -0.11
CA GLY A 34 -3.19 7.76 -0.89
C GLY A 34 -2.52 6.64 -0.11
N HIS A 35 -2.97 6.38 1.12
CA HIS A 35 -2.45 5.27 1.90
C HIS A 35 -2.81 3.95 1.21
N VAL A 36 -1.80 3.21 0.76
CA VAL A 36 -1.99 1.90 0.13
C VAL A 36 -1.12 0.86 0.80
N MET A 37 -1.46 -0.40 0.53
CA MET A 37 -0.67 -1.54 0.96
C MET A 37 -0.20 -2.28 -0.29
N VAL A 38 1.08 -2.61 -0.33
CA VAL A 38 1.62 -3.52 -1.34
C VAL A 38 1.76 -4.88 -0.68
N VAL A 39 1.08 -5.88 -1.22
CA VAL A 39 0.88 -7.17 -0.56
C VAL A 39 1.44 -8.29 -1.43
N ALA A 40 2.26 -9.16 -0.83
CA ALA A 40 2.69 -10.37 -1.51
C ALA A 40 1.53 -11.37 -1.52
N LYS A 41 1.27 -12.03 -2.64
CA LYS A 41 0.21 -13.05 -2.68
C LYS A 41 0.54 -14.28 -1.86
N ARG A 42 1.79 -14.70 -1.89
CA ARG A 42 2.21 -15.84 -1.10
C ARG A 42 2.18 -15.48 0.39
N HIS A 43 1.61 -16.37 1.19
CA HIS A 43 1.54 -16.14 2.62
C HIS A 43 2.91 -16.31 3.27
N ALA A 44 3.48 -15.23 3.72
CA ALA A 44 4.70 -15.16 4.51
C ALA A 44 4.59 -13.93 5.39
N GLU A 45 5.10 -14.01 6.60
CA GLU A 45 5.05 -12.86 7.50
C GLU A 45 6.14 -11.84 7.16
N ASN A 46 7.30 -12.32 6.77
CA ASN A 46 8.47 -11.49 6.52
C ASN A 46 9.01 -11.71 5.11
N ALA A 47 9.73 -10.70 4.59
CA ALA A 47 10.35 -10.81 3.29
C ALA A 47 11.28 -12.02 3.17
N SER A 48 11.95 -12.37 4.26
CA SER A 48 12.84 -13.53 4.29
C SER A 48 12.10 -14.86 4.13
N GLY A 49 10.79 -14.86 4.25
CA GLY A 49 9.96 -16.04 4.01
C GLY A 49 9.55 -16.24 2.55
N LEU A 50 9.88 -15.27 1.70
CA LEU A 50 9.66 -15.38 0.26
C LEU A 50 10.94 -15.87 -0.42
N ASP A 51 10.79 -16.48 -1.61
CA ASP A 51 11.95 -16.71 -2.45
C ASP A 51 12.46 -15.35 -2.94
N GLU A 52 13.75 -15.29 -3.28
CA GLU A 52 14.36 -14.04 -3.72
C GLU A 52 13.63 -13.43 -4.91
N ASP A 53 13.26 -14.25 -5.89
CA ASP A 53 12.53 -13.77 -7.06
C ASP A 53 11.17 -13.18 -6.69
N GLU A 54 10.48 -13.80 -5.75
CA GLU A 54 9.20 -13.29 -5.27
C GLU A 54 9.38 -11.93 -4.58
N TRP A 55 10.40 -11.83 -3.73
CA TRP A 55 10.69 -10.58 -3.04
C TRP A 55 11.06 -9.47 -4.04
N LEU A 56 11.93 -9.79 -5.01
CA LEU A 56 12.32 -8.80 -6.02
C LEU A 56 11.12 -8.31 -6.84
N HIS A 57 10.17 -9.20 -7.11
CA HIS A 57 8.95 -8.81 -7.81
C HIS A 57 8.12 -7.85 -6.96
N VAL A 58 7.88 -8.20 -5.70
CA VAL A 58 7.13 -7.33 -4.78
C VAL A 58 7.83 -5.98 -4.61
N ALA A 59 9.14 -5.99 -4.49
CA ALA A 59 9.94 -4.76 -4.36
C ALA A 59 9.81 -3.86 -5.59
N ARG A 60 9.74 -4.46 -6.78
CA ARG A 60 9.53 -3.71 -8.02
C ARG A 60 8.16 -3.05 -8.04
N ILE A 61 7.13 -3.80 -7.66
CA ILE A 61 5.77 -3.24 -7.57
C ILE A 61 5.71 -2.14 -6.51
N PHE A 62 6.37 -2.35 -5.37
CA PHE A 62 6.45 -1.35 -4.31
C PHE A 62 7.05 -0.04 -4.83
N ARG A 63 8.21 -0.13 -5.48
CA ARG A 63 8.91 1.05 -5.99
C ARG A 63 8.04 1.82 -7.00
N ARG A 64 7.39 1.09 -7.89
CA ARG A 64 6.50 1.70 -8.88
C ARG A 64 5.29 2.36 -8.23
N THR A 65 4.71 1.68 -7.26
CA THR A 65 3.55 2.20 -6.53
C THR A 65 3.91 3.47 -5.78
N GLU A 66 5.03 3.48 -5.09
CA GLU A 66 5.50 4.66 -4.37
C GLU A 66 5.63 5.85 -5.31
N GLN A 67 6.28 5.66 -6.45
CA GLN A 67 6.46 6.73 -7.44
C GLN A 67 5.12 7.30 -7.89
N ILE A 68 4.19 6.43 -8.22
CA ILE A 68 2.87 6.85 -8.69
C ILE A 68 2.12 7.63 -7.60
N LEU A 69 2.15 7.13 -6.37
CA LEU A 69 1.47 7.79 -5.26
C LEU A 69 2.02 9.17 -4.99
N LEU A 70 3.33 9.33 -4.98
CA LEU A 70 3.94 10.63 -4.75
C LEU A 70 3.56 11.62 -5.84
N GLU A 71 3.52 11.17 -7.09
CA GLU A 71 3.09 12.02 -8.20
C GLU A 71 1.62 12.41 -8.08
N LEU A 72 0.76 11.45 -7.82
CA LEU A 72 -0.70 11.69 -7.75
C LEU A 72 -1.09 12.56 -6.56
N THR A 73 -0.41 12.40 -5.43
CA THR A 73 -0.71 13.18 -4.23
C THR A 73 0.06 14.49 -4.16
N ARG A 74 1.01 14.68 -5.07
CA ARG A 74 1.91 15.86 -5.10
C ARG A 74 2.65 16.01 -3.78
N THR A 75 3.12 14.89 -3.24
CA THR A 75 3.93 14.87 -2.03
C THR A 75 5.34 14.39 -2.36
N GLN A 76 6.27 14.59 -1.44
CA GLN A 76 7.68 14.38 -1.69
C GLN A 76 8.26 13.21 -0.92
N ARG A 77 7.54 12.74 0.10
CA ARG A 77 8.07 11.72 1.00
C ARG A 77 7.08 10.59 1.17
N ALA A 78 7.58 9.38 1.13
CA ALA A 78 6.77 8.22 1.50
C ALA A 78 7.26 7.70 2.84
N ILE A 79 6.33 7.55 3.76
CA ILE A 79 6.61 6.82 5.00
C ILE A 79 6.16 5.38 4.74
N VAL A 80 7.01 4.45 5.07
CA VAL A 80 6.76 3.03 4.80
C VAL A 80 6.76 2.27 6.12
N MET A 81 5.75 1.45 6.32
CA MET A 81 5.66 0.66 7.54
C MET A 81 5.30 -0.79 7.24
N LYS A 82 5.96 -1.70 7.93
CA LYS A 82 5.62 -3.10 7.95
C LYS A 82 5.40 -3.48 9.41
N LEU A 83 4.16 -3.66 9.79
CA LEU A 83 3.82 -4.03 11.17
C LEU A 83 3.44 -5.50 11.28
N GLY A 84 2.40 -5.92 10.56
CA GLY A 84 1.96 -7.31 10.59
C GLY A 84 1.42 -7.77 11.94
N ILE A 85 1.02 -6.82 12.79
CA ILE A 85 0.55 -7.15 14.14
C ILE A 85 -0.84 -7.78 14.08
N MET A 86 -1.74 -7.18 13.33
CA MET A 86 -3.11 -7.68 13.21
C MET A 86 -3.21 -8.79 12.18
N THR A 87 -2.44 -8.70 11.11
CA THR A 87 -2.44 -9.70 10.05
C THR A 87 -0.99 -10.02 9.69
N PRO A 88 -0.45 -11.16 10.18
CA PRO A 88 0.95 -11.51 9.93
C PRO A 88 1.14 -12.11 8.53
N HIS A 89 0.87 -11.29 7.54
CA HIS A 89 1.04 -11.59 6.12
C HIS A 89 1.75 -10.38 5.53
N LEU A 90 2.82 -10.59 4.81
CA LEU A 90 3.69 -9.52 4.33
C LEU A 90 2.91 -8.49 3.52
N HIS A 91 2.82 -7.30 4.07
CA HIS A 91 2.25 -6.15 3.40
C HIS A 91 2.98 -4.90 3.89
N LEU A 92 3.25 -4.01 2.94
CA LEU A 92 3.98 -2.78 3.21
C LEU A 92 3.03 -1.61 3.03
N HIS A 93 2.83 -0.86 4.10
CA HIS A 93 2.01 0.35 4.06
C HIS A 93 2.84 1.49 3.49
N ILE A 94 2.27 2.26 2.58
CA ILE A 94 2.89 3.47 2.05
C ILE A 94 1.98 4.64 2.39
N TYR A 95 2.55 5.62 3.11
CA TYR A 95 1.86 6.84 3.49
C TYR A 95 2.55 8.02 2.79
N PRO A 96 1.96 8.56 1.70
CA PRO A 96 2.52 9.75 1.07
C PRO A 96 2.37 10.93 2.02
N THR A 97 3.46 11.65 2.26
CA THR A 97 3.45 12.80 3.17
C THR A 97 4.26 13.95 2.60
N SER A 98 3.94 15.16 3.04
CA SER A 98 4.75 16.32 2.69
C SER A 98 6.10 16.24 3.40
N GLU A 99 7.15 16.68 2.71
CA GLU A 99 8.48 16.78 3.31
C GLU A 99 8.51 17.79 4.47
N ARG A 100 7.48 18.63 4.57
CA ARG A 100 7.36 19.63 5.64
C ARG A 100 6.60 19.09 6.85
N SER A 101 6.04 17.90 6.77
CA SER A 101 5.33 17.31 7.89
C SER A 101 6.27 17.06 9.06
N THR A 102 5.83 17.44 10.26
CA THR A 102 6.57 17.18 11.48
C THR A 102 6.41 15.72 11.87
N ARG A 103 7.26 15.26 12.78
CA ARG A 103 7.16 13.90 13.32
C ARG A 103 5.77 13.68 13.93
N GLU A 104 5.28 14.64 14.68
CA GLU A 104 3.96 14.55 15.31
C GLU A 104 2.84 14.43 14.28
N GLU A 105 2.92 15.21 13.20
CA GLU A 105 1.94 15.14 12.13
C GLU A 105 1.96 13.78 11.43
N VAL A 106 3.14 13.23 11.17
CA VAL A 106 3.28 11.92 10.53
C VAL A 106 2.67 10.83 11.40
N PHE A 107 3.00 10.81 12.69
CA PHE A 107 2.47 9.78 13.57
C PHE A 107 0.99 9.94 13.83
N ALA A 108 0.50 11.18 13.88
CA ALA A 108 -0.93 11.43 13.98
C ALA A 108 -1.67 10.90 12.74
N ALA A 109 -1.07 11.07 11.56
CA ALA A 109 -1.65 10.55 10.32
C ALA A 109 -1.69 9.02 10.31
N ILE A 110 -0.63 8.38 10.80
CA ILE A 110 -0.58 6.92 10.87
C ILE A 110 -1.61 6.37 11.87
N ASP A 111 -1.71 7.00 13.03
CA ASP A 111 -2.63 6.57 14.08
C ASP A 111 -4.05 7.10 13.86
N GLY A 112 -4.17 8.13 13.05
CA GLY A 112 -5.40 8.84 12.87
C GLY A 112 -6.43 8.06 12.11
N LYS A 113 -7.67 8.27 12.48
CA LYS A 113 -8.79 7.75 11.74
C LYS A 113 -9.44 8.92 11.08
N ARG A 114 -9.22 9.00 9.80
CA ARG A 114 -9.65 10.11 9.12
C ARG A 114 -10.79 9.88 8.43
N GLY A 115 -11.67 10.55 8.63
CA GLY A 115 -12.88 10.65 7.92
C GLY A 115 -12.74 11.35 6.57
N GLU A 116 -11.68 11.14 5.88
CA GLU A 116 -11.53 11.70 4.54
C GLU A 116 -12.46 10.99 3.58
N THR A 117 -13.08 11.77 2.71
CA THR A 117 -13.97 11.22 1.71
C THR A 117 -13.17 10.53 0.62
N ARG A 118 -13.66 9.40 0.16
CA ARG A 118 -13.07 8.69 -0.96
C ARG A 118 -13.03 9.59 -2.20
N ASP A 119 -11.89 9.64 -2.86
CA ASP A 119 -11.68 10.42 -4.07
C ASP A 119 -11.67 9.47 -5.28
N GLU A 120 -12.76 9.43 -6.03
CA GLU A 120 -12.89 8.53 -7.17
C GLU A 120 -11.89 8.84 -8.27
N GLU A 121 -11.54 10.09 -8.47
CA GLU A 121 -10.54 10.46 -9.47
C GLU A 121 -9.17 9.90 -9.11
N PHE A 122 -8.81 9.98 -7.84
CA PHE A 122 -7.57 9.42 -7.35
C PHE A 122 -7.54 7.89 -7.54
N VAL A 123 -8.61 7.22 -7.17
CA VAL A 123 -8.71 5.76 -7.31
C VAL A 123 -8.56 5.34 -8.76
N THR A 124 -9.26 6.02 -9.66
CA THR A 124 -9.21 5.74 -11.10
C THR A 124 -7.82 5.98 -11.66
N ALA A 125 -7.19 7.10 -11.27
CA ALA A 125 -5.84 7.44 -11.72
C ALA A 125 -4.82 6.42 -11.21
N CYS A 126 -4.94 6.03 -9.94
CA CYS A 126 -4.06 5.05 -9.33
C CYS A 126 -4.14 3.71 -10.06
N ARG A 127 -5.36 3.23 -10.28
CA ARG A 127 -5.60 1.96 -10.99
C ARG A 127 -5.05 2.01 -12.41
N SER A 128 -5.33 3.09 -13.11
CA SER A 128 -4.89 3.28 -14.50
C SER A 128 -3.36 3.32 -14.60
N ARG A 129 -2.72 4.10 -13.73
CA ARG A 129 -1.26 4.25 -13.74
C ARG A 129 -0.56 2.95 -13.38
N LEU A 130 -1.04 2.25 -12.37
CA LEU A 130 -0.45 0.98 -11.96
C LEU A 130 -0.55 -0.06 -13.07
N THR A 131 -1.71 -0.17 -13.69
CA THR A 131 -1.92 -1.13 -14.78
C THR A 131 -1.03 -0.84 -15.98
N ARG A 132 -0.90 0.43 -16.35
CA ARG A 132 -0.11 0.84 -17.51
C ARG A 132 1.38 0.74 -17.26
N ASP A 133 1.84 1.24 -16.12
CA ASP A 133 3.26 1.40 -15.83
C ASP A 133 3.95 0.10 -15.39
N THR A 134 3.17 -0.92 -15.02
CA THR A 134 3.72 -2.19 -14.54
C THR A 134 3.72 -3.30 -15.58
N ARG A 135 3.25 -3.01 -16.76
CA ARG A 135 3.28 -3.98 -17.86
C ARG A 135 4.68 -4.21 -18.38
#